data_aef6e6f232eac6cedca1608c4ceda372
#
_entry.id   aef6e6f232eac6cedca1608c4ceda372
#
_cell.length_a   1.000
_cell.length_b   1.000
_cell.length_c   1.000
_cell.angle_alpha   90.00
_cell.angle_beta   90.00
_cell.angle_gamma   90.00
#
_symmetry.space_group_name_H-M   'P 1'
#
loop_
_entity.id
_entity.type
_entity.pdbx_description
1 polymer ?
#
loop_
_entity_poly.entity_id
_entity_poly.type
_entity_poly.pdbx_seq_one_letter_code
_entity_poly.pdbx_strand_id
1 'polypeptide(L)'
;MAIEVNGSRGSFRFDFERMNELEFHDHTLPAAEHGFRRILATEPDHPYAGAWWPPGHGLGYGQTFVHEVADFATAIVAGTPVEPSFRDGLYVQRVLDAIAHSAANDAAWSAV
;
A
#
# COMPACT_ATOMS: atom_id res chain seq x y z
N MET A 1 -7.46 -9.83 2.66
CA MET A 1 -6.81 -8.84 3.56
C MET A 1 -7.28 -7.47 3.14
N ALA A 2 -7.78 -6.67 4.06
CA ALA A 2 -8.23 -5.30 3.77
C ALA A 2 -7.68 -4.34 4.83
N ILE A 3 -7.49 -3.08 4.46
CA ILE A 3 -7.06 -2.00 5.34
C ILE A 3 -7.90 -0.75 5.08
N GLU A 4 -8.26 -0.04 6.14
CA GLU A 4 -8.83 1.31 6.06
C GLU A 4 -7.99 2.24 6.93
N VAL A 5 -7.62 3.39 6.39
CA VAL A 5 -6.88 4.43 7.12
C VAL A 5 -7.67 5.73 7.05
N ASN A 6 -7.89 6.32 8.21
CA ASN A 6 -8.63 7.58 8.37
C ASN A 6 -7.69 8.65 8.91
N GLY A 7 -7.53 9.73 8.15
CA GLY A 7 -6.76 10.90 8.51
C GLY A 7 -7.59 12.18 8.52
N SER A 8 -7.01 13.26 8.99
CA SER A 8 -7.71 14.55 9.08
C SER A 8 -8.04 15.18 7.72
N ARG A 9 -7.36 14.80 6.64
CA ARG A 9 -7.54 15.35 5.30
C ARG A 9 -8.14 14.38 4.29
N GLY A 10 -8.28 13.09 4.66
CA GLY A 10 -8.83 12.09 3.77
C GLY A 10 -8.79 10.70 4.41
N SER A 11 -9.49 9.78 3.76
CA SER A 11 -9.51 8.37 4.15
C SER A 11 -9.29 7.51 2.92
N PHE A 12 -8.69 6.34 3.10
CA PHE A 12 -8.62 5.37 2.03
C PHE A 12 -8.93 3.96 2.53
N ARG A 13 -9.43 3.14 1.60
CA ARG A 13 -9.63 1.71 1.78
C ARG A 13 -8.93 0.95 0.67
N PHE A 14 -8.30 -0.13 1.02
CA PHE A 14 -7.68 -1.07 0.09
C PHE A 14 -8.07 -2.48 0.47
N ASP A 15 -8.47 -3.28 -0.53
CA ASP A 15 -8.75 -4.70 -0.39
C ASP A 15 -7.83 -5.49 -1.33
N PHE A 16 -7.06 -6.40 -0.77
CA PHE A 16 -6.10 -7.21 -1.52
C PHE A 16 -6.76 -8.14 -2.55
N GLU A 17 -8.04 -8.50 -2.37
CA GLU A 17 -8.81 -9.23 -3.38
C GLU A 17 -9.16 -8.36 -4.59
N ARG A 18 -9.03 -7.03 -4.44
CA ARG A 18 -9.22 -6.02 -5.48
C ARG A 18 -7.97 -5.15 -5.64
N MET A 19 -6.83 -5.79 -5.75
CA MET A 19 -5.51 -5.16 -5.64
C MET A 19 -5.22 -4.05 -6.66
N ASN A 20 -6.06 -3.86 -7.68
CA ASN A 20 -5.95 -2.76 -8.63
C ASN A 20 -6.93 -1.61 -8.34
N GLU A 21 -7.61 -1.64 -7.21
CA GLU A 21 -8.61 -0.64 -6.83
C GLU A 21 -8.21 0.04 -5.51
N LEU A 22 -8.35 1.36 -5.46
CA LEU A 22 -8.24 2.15 -4.25
C LEU A 22 -9.53 2.93 -4.07
N GLU A 23 -10.17 2.81 -2.90
CA GLU A 23 -11.24 3.72 -2.50
C GLU A 23 -10.65 4.88 -1.71
N PHE A 24 -10.88 6.10 -2.19
CA PHE A 24 -10.35 7.32 -1.60
C PHE A 24 -11.46 8.33 -1.31
N HIS A 25 -11.48 8.85 -0.10
CA HIS A 25 -12.36 9.93 0.34
C HIS A 25 -11.51 11.17 0.64
N ASP A 26 -11.77 12.26 -0.06
CA ASP A 26 -11.10 13.54 0.12
C ASP A 26 -11.93 14.44 1.03
N HIS A 27 -11.42 14.75 2.24
CA HIS A 27 -12.11 15.61 3.20
C HIS A 27 -11.95 17.11 2.87
N THR A 28 -11.13 17.46 1.87
CA THR A 28 -10.90 18.87 1.48
C THR A 28 -11.92 19.37 0.46
N LEU A 29 -12.71 18.46 -0.12
CA LEU A 29 -13.78 18.81 -1.05
C LEU A 29 -14.96 19.49 -0.35
N PRO A 30 -15.84 20.22 -1.08
CA PRO A 30 -17.10 20.69 -0.54
C PRO A 30 -17.95 19.53 0.01
N ALA A 31 -18.70 19.77 1.09
CA ALA A 31 -19.49 18.72 1.77
C ALA A 31 -20.46 17.97 0.84
N ALA A 32 -20.98 18.64 -0.18
CA ALA A 32 -21.86 18.02 -1.17
C ALA A 32 -21.16 17.02 -2.11
N GLU A 33 -19.82 17.04 -2.13
CA GLU A 33 -18.97 16.15 -2.95
C GLU A 33 -18.27 15.07 -2.09
N HIS A 34 -18.55 15.01 -0.80
CA HIS A 34 -17.98 14.02 0.09
C HIS A 34 -18.48 12.61 -0.27
N GLY A 35 -17.56 11.67 -0.30
CA GLY A 35 -17.84 10.26 -0.57
C GLY A 35 -16.58 9.52 -0.97
N PHE A 36 -16.60 8.19 -0.84
CA PHE A 36 -15.54 7.36 -1.39
C PHE A 36 -15.68 7.30 -2.91
N ARG A 37 -14.61 7.65 -3.61
CA ARG A 37 -14.46 7.40 -5.04
C ARG A 37 -13.51 6.22 -5.25
N ARG A 38 -13.84 5.36 -6.18
CA ARG A 38 -13.00 4.24 -6.58
C ARG A 38 -12.05 4.67 -7.68
N ILE A 39 -10.77 4.47 -7.46
CA ILE A 39 -9.69 4.69 -8.42
C ILE A 39 -9.23 3.32 -8.91
N LEU A 40 -9.30 3.10 -10.22
CA LEU A 40 -8.75 1.90 -10.85
C LEU A 40 -7.30 2.20 -11.27
N ALA A 41 -6.34 1.49 -10.67
CA ALA A 41 -4.91 1.73 -10.86
C ALA A 41 -4.40 1.00 -12.13
N THR A 42 -4.89 1.38 -13.31
CA THR A 42 -4.55 0.77 -14.60
C THR A 42 -4.03 1.77 -15.64
N GLU A 43 -4.02 3.06 -15.31
CA GLU A 43 -3.52 4.09 -16.23
C GLU A 43 -1.99 4.14 -16.21
N PRO A 44 -1.34 4.52 -17.33
CA PRO A 44 0.12 4.58 -17.43
C PRO A 44 0.80 5.49 -16.39
N ASP A 45 0.09 6.50 -15.89
CA ASP A 45 0.57 7.41 -14.85
C ASP A 45 0.57 6.79 -13.44
N HIS A 46 -0.10 5.65 -13.26
CA HIS A 46 -0.01 4.91 -12.00
C HIS A 46 1.34 4.19 -11.91
N PRO A 47 1.94 4.10 -10.71
CA PRO A 47 3.19 3.40 -10.51
C PRO A 47 3.16 1.99 -11.13
N TYR A 48 4.20 1.65 -11.88
CA TYR A 48 4.41 0.38 -12.60
C TYR A 48 3.42 0.06 -13.72
N ALA A 49 2.19 0.58 -13.72
CA ALA A 49 1.14 0.18 -14.66
C ALA A 49 1.54 0.41 -16.12
N GLY A 50 2.21 1.53 -16.43
CA GLY A 50 2.64 1.89 -17.77
C GLY A 50 3.67 0.93 -18.40
N ALA A 51 4.31 0.07 -17.62
CA ALA A 51 5.27 -0.93 -18.12
C ALA A 51 4.60 -2.25 -18.58
N TRP A 52 3.30 -2.41 -18.37
CA TRP A 52 2.60 -3.68 -18.58
C TRP A 52 1.57 -3.62 -19.68
N TRP A 53 0.34 -3.35 -19.34
CA TRP A 53 -0.83 -3.53 -20.19
C TRP A 53 -1.47 -2.20 -20.55
N PRO A 54 -2.25 -2.13 -21.63
CA PRO A 54 -3.09 -0.96 -21.90
C PRO A 54 -4.07 -0.68 -20.73
N PRO A 55 -4.57 0.56 -20.61
CA PRO A 55 -5.56 0.93 -19.60
C PRO A 55 -6.74 -0.06 -19.50
N GLY A 56 -7.22 -0.30 -18.30
CA GLY A 56 -8.31 -1.26 -18.03
C GLY A 56 -7.86 -2.69 -17.76
N HIS A 57 -6.57 -3.00 -17.88
CA HIS A 57 -6.02 -4.31 -17.56
C HIS A 57 -5.29 -4.28 -16.22
N GLY A 58 -5.79 -5.04 -15.27
CA GLY A 58 -5.19 -5.14 -13.94
C GLY A 58 -3.93 -5.98 -13.89
N LEU A 59 -3.12 -5.73 -12.86
CA LEU A 59 -1.96 -6.54 -12.50
C LEU A 59 -2.36 -7.58 -11.45
N GLY A 60 -1.71 -8.73 -11.46
CA GLY A 60 -1.90 -9.79 -10.46
C GLY A 60 -0.82 -9.80 -9.39
N TYR A 61 -0.95 -10.70 -8.43
CA TYR A 61 -0.01 -10.85 -7.33
C TYR A 61 1.43 -11.15 -7.79
N GLY A 62 1.60 -11.93 -8.87
CA GLY A 62 2.93 -12.24 -9.40
C GLY A 62 3.71 -11.02 -9.88
N GLN A 63 3.05 -9.99 -10.38
CA GLN A 63 3.70 -8.76 -10.83
C GLN A 63 4.32 -7.97 -9.68
N THR A 64 3.82 -8.08 -8.45
CA THR A 64 4.41 -7.41 -7.29
C THR A 64 5.86 -7.83 -7.07
N PHE A 65 6.16 -9.13 -7.20
CA PHE A 65 7.54 -9.65 -7.10
C PHE A 65 8.42 -9.18 -8.26
N VAL A 66 7.86 -9.05 -9.46
CA VAL A 66 8.60 -8.53 -10.62
C VAL A 66 9.00 -7.06 -10.37
N HIS A 67 8.10 -6.25 -9.80
CA HIS A 67 8.39 -4.86 -9.45
C HIS A 67 9.48 -4.77 -8.39
N GLU A 68 9.40 -5.59 -7.34
CA GLU A 68 10.40 -5.63 -6.26
C GLU A 68 11.81 -5.99 -6.80
N VAL A 69 11.90 -6.97 -7.69
CA VAL A 69 13.16 -7.35 -8.33
C VAL A 69 13.67 -6.24 -9.25
N ALA A 70 12.78 -5.59 -10.00
CA ALA A 70 13.13 -4.49 -10.90
C ALA A 70 13.66 -3.27 -10.13
N ASP A 71 13.01 -2.92 -9.02
CA ASP A 71 13.43 -1.81 -8.14
C ASP A 71 14.80 -2.12 -7.51
N PHE A 72 14.98 -3.34 -7.03
CA PHE A 72 16.26 -3.78 -6.48
C PHE A 72 17.40 -3.73 -7.50
N ALA A 73 17.15 -4.25 -8.72
CA ALA A 73 18.15 -4.21 -9.80
C ALA A 73 18.48 -2.77 -10.21
N THR A 74 17.47 -1.91 -10.29
CA THR A 74 17.64 -0.48 -10.61
C THR A 74 18.46 0.23 -9.54
N ALA A 75 18.18 -0.03 -8.26
CA ALA A 75 18.93 0.54 -7.14
C ALA A 75 20.41 0.10 -7.16
N ILE A 76 20.70 -1.16 -7.49
CA ILE A 76 22.08 -1.66 -7.66
C ILE A 76 22.80 -0.87 -8.76
N VAL A 77 22.19 -0.73 -9.92
CA VAL A 77 22.79 0.00 -11.06
C VAL A 77 22.99 1.47 -10.74
N ALA A 78 22.05 2.10 -10.06
CA ALA A 78 22.12 3.50 -9.67
C ALA A 78 23.03 3.76 -8.47
N GLY A 79 23.44 2.73 -7.71
CA GLY A 79 24.18 2.88 -6.46
C GLY A 79 23.37 3.58 -5.36
N THR A 80 22.05 3.43 -5.38
CA THR A 80 21.14 4.05 -4.41
C THR A 80 20.57 3.01 -3.45
N PRO A 81 20.16 3.40 -2.23
CA PRO A 81 19.39 2.52 -1.36
C PRO A 81 18.09 2.08 -2.02
N VAL A 82 17.66 0.83 -1.77
CA VAL A 82 16.36 0.32 -2.17
C VAL A 82 15.36 0.48 -1.01
N GLU A 83 14.13 0.83 -1.33
CA GLU A 83 13.00 0.85 -0.40
C GLU A 83 11.84 0.03 -0.98
N PRO A 84 11.17 -0.83 -0.16
CA PRO A 84 11.44 -1.08 1.27
C PRO A 84 12.77 -1.81 1.50
N SER A 85 13.44 -1.49 2.61
CA SER A 85 14.71 -2.06 3.03
C SER A 85 14.53 -3.15 4.10
N PHE A 86 15.60 -3.86 4.46
CA PHE A 86 15.57 -4.78 5.61
C PHE A 86 15.28 -4.07 6.95
N ARG A 87 15.53 -2.76 7.04
CA ARG A 87 15.16 -1.97 8.22
C ARG A 87 13.64 -1.84 8.33
N ASP A 88 12.97 -1.64 7.19
CA ASP A 88 11.50 -1.58 7.14
C ASP A 88 10.91 -2.94 7.48
N GLY A 89 11.50 -4.01 6.96
CA GLY A 89 11.13 -5.38 7.32
C GLY A 89 11.29 -5.66 8.82
N LEU A 90 12.39 -5.21 9.44
CA LEU A 90 12.59 -5.31 10.89
C LEU A 90 11.52 -4.54 11.68
N TYR A 91 11.15 -3.34 11.20
CA TYR A 91 10.09 -2.55 11.84
C TYR A 91 8.73 -3.28 11.79
N VAL A 92 8.40 -3.87 10.64
CA VAL A 92 7.19 -4.69 10.49
C VAL A 92 7.20 -5.86 11.48
N GLN A 93 8.33 -6.56 11.66
CA GLN A 93 8.43 -7.65 12.64
C GLN A 93 8.18 -7.16 14.06
N ARG A 94 8.70 -5.99 14.45
CA ARG A 94 8.44 -5.40 15.78
C ARG A 94 6.95 -5.08 15.98
N VAL A 95 6.28 -4.59 14.93
CA VAL A 95 4.82 -4.37 14.98
C VAL A 95 4.08 -5.69 15.21
N LEU A 96 4.44 -6.76 14.49
CA LEU A 96 3.84 -8.08 14.65
C LEU A 96 4.06 -8.64 16.05
N ASP A 97 5.27 -8.50 16.61
CA ASP A 97 5.58 -8.92 17.97
C ASP A 97 4.77 -8.13 19.00
N ALA A 98 4.64 -6.82 18.82
CA ALA A 98 3.81 -5.98 19.69
C ALA A 98 2.32 -6.37 19.64
N ILE A 99 1.80 -6.70 18.46
CA ILE A 99 0.43 -7.21 18.29
C ILE A 99 0.26 -8.54 19.02
N ALA A 100 1.18 -9.48 18.85
CA ALA A 100 1.13 -10.78 19.53
C ALA A 100 1.20 -10.62 21.06
N HIS A 101 2.08 -9.73 21.54
CA HIS A 101 2.18 -9.41 22.96
C HIS A 101 0.88 -8.78 23.52
N SER A 102 0.31 -7.81 22.80
CA SER A 102 -0.96 -7.18 23.18
C SER A 102 -2.08 -8.21 23.26
N ALA A 103 -2.19 -9.09 22.26
CA ALA A 103 -3.22 -10.12 22.22
C ALA A 103 -3.10 -11.12 23.40
N ALA A 104 -1.88 -11.42 23.84
CA ALA A 104 -1.62 -12.29 25.00
C ALA A 104 -1.84 -11.60 26.36
N ASN A 105 -2.02 -10.27 26.39
CA ASN A 105 -2.14 -9.46 27.60
C ASN A 105 -3.42 -8.60 27.58
N ASP A 106 -4.55 -9.23 27.33
CA ASP A 106 -5.89 -8.61 27.36
C ASP A 106 -6.02 -7.35 26.50
N ALA A 107 -5.40 -7.35 25.34
CA ALA A 107 -5.36 -6.23 24.39
C ALA A 107 -4.75 -4.94 24.97
N ALA A 108 -3.82 -5.07 25.92
CA ALA A 108 -3.09 -3.94 26.48
C ALA A 108 -2.25 -3.22 25.41
N TRP A 109 -2.12 -1.91 25.53
CA TRP A 109 -1.25 -1.13 24.66
C TRP A 109 0.20 -1.58 24.78
N SER A 110 0.83 -1.87 23.66
CA SER A 110 2.25 -2.25 23.57
C SER A 110 3.01 -1.24 22.70
N ALA A 111 4.20 -0.86 23.16
CA ALA A 111 5.10 -0.04 22.37
C ALA A 111 5.74 -0.87 21.23
N VAL A 112 6.07 -0.20 20.11
CA VAL A 112 6.76 -0.77 18.95
C VAL A 112 8.19 -0.25 18.88
#